data_f81455931a5dc0f1bc4fc22c5b977ccf
#
_entry.id   f81455931a5dc0f1bc4fc22c5b977ccf
#
_cell.length_a   1.000
_cell.length_b   1.000
_cell.length_c   1.000
_cell.angle_alpha   90.00
_cell.angle_beta   90.00
_cell.angle_gamma   90.00
#
_symmetry.space_group_name_H-M   'P 1'
#
loop_
_entity.id
_entity.type
_entity.pdbx_description
1 polymer ?
#
loop_
_entity_poly.entity_id
_entity_poly.type
_entity_poly.pdbx_seq_one_letter_code
_entity_poly.pdbx_strand_id
1 'polypeptide(L)'
;SSEFLNSQFLGSGDPSPIATAYARARGGDRMCSFGDAVAVSEKVDESLALLLKSEVSDLIIAPEYDETALDILRRKKSGAYIVLQMNPAYEPPATEQRQLFGFNFEQERNSVLISKDLFLGTSPEVAESLLVGTIALKYAQSNSVCVAYDGQVIGLGVGQQSRIHCTRLACDKADKWMMQFHPKVQALVFEKGLTKPDKANI
;
A
#
# COMPACT_ATOMS: atom_id res chain seq x y z
N SER A 1 13.23 -10.79 -0.64
CA SER A 1 12.84 -12.09 -0.07
C SER A 1 11.93 -11.87 1.13
N SER A 2 11.06 -12.83 1.44
CA SER A 2 10.16 -12.81 2.59
C SER A 2 10.92 -12.62 3.93
N GLU A 3 12.11 -13.15 4.05
CA GLU A 3 12.96 -13.03 5.25
C GLU A 3 13.33 -11.59 5.59
N PHE A 4 13.63 -10.75 4.60
CA PHE A 4 13.97 -9.34 4.84
C PHE A 4 12.74 -8.53 5.29
N LEU A 5 11.59 -8.75 4.68
CA LEU A 5 10.32 -8.16 5.12
C LEU A 5 9.99 -8.62 6.54
N ASN A 6 10.19 -9.90 6.85
CA ASN A 6 9.97 -10.47 8.17
C ASN A 6 10.88 -9.84 9.24
N SER A 7 12.16 -9.63 8.94
CA SER A 7 13.12 -9.12 9.93
C SER A 7 12.92 -7.64 10.28
N GLN A 8 12.40 -6.83 9.36
CA GLN A 8 12.23 -5.39 9.56
C GLN A 8 10.84 -4.97 10.06
N PHE A 9 9.79 -5.72 9.72
CA PHE A 9 8.41 -5.31 9.95
C PHE A 9 7.66 -6.16 10.98
N LEU A 10 8.09 -7.38 11.17
CA LEU A 10 7.30 -8.37 11.90
C LEU A 10 8.10 -8.85 13.11
N GLY A 11 7.43 -8.93 14.23
CA GLY A 11 7.96 -9.58 15.42
C GLY A 11 8.26 -11.07 15.14
N SER A 12 8.68 -11.81 16.16
CA SER A 12 9.01 -13.23 16.09
C SER A 12 7.81 -14.09 15.65
N GLY A 13 7.66 -14.31 14.35
CA GLY A 13 6.64 -15.20 13.77
C GLY A 13 6.44 -14.95 12.27
N ASP A 14 5.94 -15.95 11.55
CA ASP A 14 5.56 -15.76 10.15
C ASP A 14 4.29 -14.90 10.07
N PRO A 15 4.31 -13.86 9.21
CA PRO A 15 3.13 -13.01 9.04
C PRO A 15 2.03 -13.78 8.32
N SER A 16 0.79 -13.44 8.65
CA SER A 16 -0.36 -13.94 7.88
C SER A 16 -0.34 -13.42 6.44
N PRO A 17 -1.08 -14.05 5.53
CA PRO A 17 -1.17 -13.58 4.14
C PRO A 17 -1.62 -12.13 4.02
N ILE A 18 -2.61 -11.69 4.81
CA ILE A 18 -3.12 -10.32 4.80
C ILE A 18 -2.10 -9.32 5.37
N ALA A 19 -1.37 -9.68 6.42
CA ALA A 19 -0.29 -8.87 6.96
C ALA A 19 0.86 -8.74 5.96
N THR A 20 1.20 -9.83 5.26
CA THR A 20 2.20 -9.83 4.18
C THR A 20 1.77 -8.94 3.03
N ALA A 21 0.52 -9.02 2.58
CA ALA A 21 -0.01 -8.18 1.51
C ALA A 21 0.08 -6.68 1.88
N TYR A 22 -0.34 -6.31 3.09
CA TYR A 22 -0.20 -4.94 3.58
C TYR A 22 1.25 -4.49 3.68
N ALA A 23 2.14 -5.32 4.23
CA ALA A 23 3.57 -5.00 4.34
C ALA A 23 4.21 -4.74 2.96
N ARG A 24 3.84 -5.54 1.96
CA ARG A 24 4.29 -5.37 0.57
C ARG A 24 3.73 -4.09 -0.06
N ALA A 25 2.43 -3.83 0.11
CA ALA A 25 1.79 -2.61 -0.41
C ALA A 25 2.43 -1.34 0.20
N ARG A 26 2.55 -1.29 1.53
CA ARG A 26 3.20 -0.18 2.23
C ARG A 26 4.70 -0.08 1.90
N GLY A 27 5.37 -1.21 1.81
CA GLY A 27 6.82 -1.32 1.59
C GLY A 27 7.28 -0.86 0.20
N GLY A 28 6.37 -0.69 -0.76
CA GLY A 28 6.68 -0.18 -2.09
C GLY A 28 7.08 1.30 -2.09
N ASP A 29 6.51 2.09 -1.17
CA ASP A 29 6.86 3.50 -0.95
C ASP A 29 6.59 3.89 0.50
N ARG A 30 7.53 3.60 1.38
CA ARG A 30 7.38 3.81 2.82
C ARG A 30 7.20 5.27 3.21
N MET A 31 7.86 6.17 2.50
CA MET A 31 7.80 7.61 2.81
C MET A 31 6.43 8.17 2.49
N CYS A 32 5.87 7.81 1.33
CA CYS A 32 4.54 8.25 0.93
C CYS A 32 3.42 7.53 1.70
N SER A 33 3.69 6.37 2.29
CA SER A 33 2.74 5.62 3.12
C SER A 33 2.67 6.11 4.57
N PHE A 34 3.40 7.14 4.93
CA PHE A 34 3.30 7.77 6.25
C PHE A 34 1.94 8.45 6.41
N GLY A 35 1.16 8.05 7.42
CA GLY A 35 -0.19 8.54 7.64
C GLY A 35 -1.21 7.94 6.66
N ASP A 36 -1.04 6.67 6.28
CA ASP A 36 -1.91 5.99 5.32
C ASP A 36 -3.35 5.77 5.81
N ALA A 37 -4.24 5.61 4.84
CA ALA A 37 -5.56 5.05 5.01
C ALA A 37 -5.56 3.63 4.46
N VAL A 38 -5.73 2.64 5.34
CA VAL A 38 -5.61 1.23 5.00
C VAL A 38 -6.96 0.66 4.61
N ALA A 39 -7.04 -0.01 3.46
CA ALA A 39 -8.20 -0.81 3.08
C ALA A 39 -7.76 -2.24 2.78
N VAL A 40 -8.47 -3.21 3.35
CA VAL A 40 -8.24 -4.63 3.09
C VAL A 40 -9.53 -5.33 2.72
N SER A 41 -9.42 -6.34 1.86
CA SER A 41 -10.55 -7.08 1.30
C SER A 41 -11.03 -8.24 2.17
N GLU A 42 -10.25 -8.61 3.18
CA GLU A 42 -10.48 -9.75 4.04
C GLU A 42 -10.56 -9.34 5.50
N LYS A 43 -10.90 -10.30 6.35
CA LYS A 43 -10.93 -10.14 7.81
C LYS A 43 -9.55 -9.78 8.36
N VAL A 44 -9.48 -8.74 9.18
CA VAL A 44 -8.25 -8.31 9.86
C VAL A 44 -7.93 -9.24 11.02
N ASP A 45 -6.77 -9.87 10.96
CA ASP A 45 -6.24 -10.73 12.00
C ASP A 45 -5.26 -10.00 12.94
N GLU A 46 -4.85 -10.71 14.00
CA GLU A 46 -3.90 -10.20 14.98
C GLU A 46 -2.55 -9.82 14.36
N SER A 47 -2.07 -10.60 13.37
CA SER A 47 -0.79 -10.34 12.69
C SER A 47 -0.77 -8.99 11.99
N LEU A 48 -1.83 -8.67 11.24
CA LEU A 48 -1.97 -7.35 10.60
C LEU A 48 -2.12 -6.23 11.64
N ALA A 49 -2.90 -6.45 12.69
CA ALA A 49 -3.10 -5.45 13.73
C ALA A 49 -1.80 -5.11 14.48
N LEU A 50 -0.95 -6.10 14.77
CA LEU A 50 0.37 -5.91 15.37
C LEU A 50 1.31 -5.12 14.46
N LEU A 51 1.28 -5.40 13.16
CA LEU A 51 2.04 -4.62 12.18
C LEU A 51 1.60 -3.15 12.17
N LEU A 52 0.29 -2.92 12.05
CA LEU A 52 -0.30 -1.58 12.04
C LEU A 52 -0.05 -0.80 13.34
N LYS A 53 -0.02 -1.49 14.49
CA LYS A 53 0.25 -0.87 15.79
C LYS A 53 1.52 -0.02 15.79
N SER A 54 2.55 -0.49 15.07
CA SER A 54 3.86 0.16 15.02
C SER A 54 4.04 1.16 13.88
N GLU A 55 3.09 1.24 12.96
CA GLU A 55 3.15 2.14 11.80
C GLU A 55 2.37 3.45 12.05
N VAL A 56 2.76 4.52 11.37
CA VAL A 56 1.96 5.76 11.34
C VAL A 56 0.89 5.60 10.28
N SER A 57 -0.35 5.42 10.74
CA SER A 57 -1.54 5.17 9.93
C SER A 57 -2.71 5.95 10.53
N ASP A 58 -3.65 6.43 9.73
CA ASP A 58 -4.75 7.27 10.18
C ASP A 58 -6.04 6.48 10.38
N LEU A 59 -6.30 5.52 9.51
CA LEU A 59 -7.50 4.68 9.60
C LEU A 59 -7.29 3.31 8.95
N ILE A 60 -8.17 2.39 9.28
CA ILE A 60 -8.35 1.13 8.56
C ILE A 60 -9.82 0.87 8.26
N ILE A 61 -10.10 0.33 7.06
CA ILE A 61 -11.40 -0.18 6.68
C ILE A 61 -11.28 -1.64 6.21
N ALA A 62 -12.15 -2.50 6.73
CA ALA A 62 -12.19 -3.92 6.39
C ALA A 62 -13.61 -4.48 6.53
N PRO A 63 -13.93 -5.63 5.91
CA PRO A 63 -15.22 -6.28 6.08
C PRO A 63 -15.44 -6.82 7.49
N GLU A 64 -14.39 -7.29 8.16
CA GLU A 64 -14.46 -7.93 9.47
C GLU A 64 -13.14 -7.79 10.24
N TYR A 65 -13.19 -7.99 11.55
CA TYR A 65 -12.03 -7.94 12.46
C TYR A 65 -12.10 -9.08 13.46
N ASP A 66 -10.97 -9.74 13.74
CA ASP A 66 -10.85 -10.58 14.92
C ASP A 66 -10.92 -9.74 16.20
N GLU A 67 -11.46 -10.29 17.28
CA GLU A 67 -11.58 -9.57 18.56
C GLU A 67 -10.21 -9.08 19.06
N THR A 68 -9.19 -9.94 18.99
CA THR A 68 -7.81 -9.60 19.37
C THR A 68 -7.24 -8.47 18.52
N ALA A 69 -7.48 -8.50 17.21
CA ALA A 69 -7.07 -7.45 16.29
C ALA A 69 -7.76 -6.12 16.62
N LEU A 70 -9.06 -6.17 16.86
CA LEU A 70 -9.85 -4.99 17.18
C LEU A 70 -9.40 -4.34 18.50
N ASP A 71 -9.05 -5.14 19.51
CA ASP A 71 -8.53 -4.65 20.78
C ASP A 71 -7.16 -3.95 20.64
N ILE A 72 -6.30 -4.47 19.77
CA ILE A 72 -5.01 -3.85 19.46
C ILE A 72 -5.22 -2.50 18.76
N LEU A 73 -6.09 -2.46 17.75
CA LEU A 73 -6.34 -1.27 16.94
C LEU A 73 -7.04 -0.17 17.74
N ARG A 74 -8.00 -0.51 18.62
CA ARG A 74 -8.68 0.44 19.52
C ARG A 74 -7.73 1.18 20.46
N ARG A 75 -6.61 0.56 20.84
CA ARG A 75 -5.59 1.19 21.72
C ARG A 75 -4.59 2.07 20.95
N LYS A 76 -4.58 1.98 19.63
CA LYS A 76 -3.69 2.79 18.78
C LYS A 76 -4.06 4.26 18.87
N LYS A 77 -3.07 5.17 18.80
CA LYS A 77 -3.24 6.63 18.94
C LYS A 77 -4.04 7.01 20.22
N SER A 78 -3.81 6.30 21.32
CA SER A 78 -4.56 6.51 22.59
C SER A 78 -6.09 6.43 22.41
N GLY A 79 -6.55 5.57 21.50
CA GLY A 79 -7.99 5.39 21.21
C GLY A 79 -8.54 6.26 20.07
N ALA A 80 -7.72 7.09 19.45
CA ALA A 80 -8.16 7.97 18.36
C ALA A 80 -7.96 7.37 16.94
N TYR A 81 -7.48 6.13 16.83
CA TYR A 81 -7.36 5.45 15.53
C TYR A 81 -8.75 5.08 14.99
N ILE A 82 -9.02 5.44 13.75
CA ILE A 82 -10.32 5.19 13.12
C ILE A 82 -10.36 3.77 12.57
N VAL A 83 -11.30 2.97 13.06
CA VAL A 83 -11.55 1.60 12.60
C VAL A 83 -12.94 1.54 11.99
N LEU A 84 -13.02 1.27 10.70
CA LEU A 84 -14.28 1.24 9.95
C LEU A 84 -14.57 -0.19 9.48
N GLN A 85 -15.81 -0.61 9.63
CA GLN A 85 -16.30 -1.84 9.05
C GLN A 85 -17.06 -1.53 7.76
N MET A 86 -16.66 -2.13 6.66
CA MET A 86 -17.38 -1.98 5.40
C MET A 86 -18.47 -3.04 5.26
N ASN A 87 -19.55 -2.67 4.58
CA ASN A 87 -20.55 -3.62 4.14
C ASN A 87 -20.07 -4.30 2.83
N PRO A 88 -19.76 -5.60 2.82
CA PRO A 88 -19.27 -6.27 1.62
C PRO A 88 -20.33 -6.38 0.50
N ALA A 89 -21.62 -6.19 0.85
CA ALA A 89 -22.73 -6.17 -0.13
C ALA A 89 -22.97 -4.75 -0.70
N TYR A 90 -22.19 -3.75 -0.33
CA TYR A 90 -22.34 -2.41 -0.88
C TYR A 90 -21.86 -2.35 -2.33
N GLU A 91 -22.79 -2.00 -3.23
CA GLU A 91 -22.46 -1.71 -4.61
C GLU A 91 -22.42 -0.20 -4.83
N PRO A 92 -21.26 0.35 -5.20
CA PRO A 92 -21.17 1.78 -5.46
C PRO A 92 -21.99 2.15 -6.71
N PRO A 93 -22.62 3.35 -6.73
CA PRO A 93 -23.39 3.80 -7.88
C PRO A 93 -22.55 3.85 -9.16
N ALA A 94 -23.21 3.72 -10.32
CA ALA A 94 -22.54 3.76 -11.63
C ALA A 94 -21.97 5.16 -11.95
N THR A 95 -22.53 6.21 -11.33
CA THR A 95 -22.09 7.60 -11.52
C THR A 95 -21.47 8.15 -10.25
N GLU A 96 -20.46 8.98 -10.42
CA GLU A 96 -19.84 9.78 -9.37
C GLU A 96 -20.32 11.20 -9.48
N GLN A 97 -20.72 11.81 -8.36
CA GLN A 97 -21.15 13.19 -8.29
C GLN A 97 -20.22 13.99 -7.38
N ARG A 98 -19.90 15.19 -7.82
CA ARG A 98 -19.08 16.12 -7.04
C ARG A 98 -19.61 17.52 -7.16
N GLN A 99 -19.87 18.17 -6.03
CA GLN A 99 -20.29 19.56 -5.99
C GLN A 99 -19.09 20.49 -5.74
N LEU A 100 -18.89 21.46 -6.62
CA LEU A 100 -17.86 22.48 -6.51
C LEU A 100 -18.43 23.85 -6.97
N PHE A 101 -18.26 24.87 -6.15
CA PHE A 101 -18.67 26.25 -6.46
C PHE A 101 -20.14 26.38 -6.92
N GLY A 102 -21.04 25.56 -6.39
CA GLY A 102 -22.44 25.56 -6.76
C GLY A 102 -22.79 24.77 -8.02
N PHE A 103 -21.82 24.16 -8.69
CA PHE A 103 -22.03 23.27 -9.84
C PHE A 103 -21.96 21.79 -9.39
N ASN A 104 -22.83 20.99 -9.96
CA ASN A 104 -22.77 19.54 -9.83
C ASN A 104 -22.04 18.97 -11.03
N PHE A 105 -20.90 18.30 -10.78
CA PHE A 105 -20.20 17.51 -11.77
C PHE A 105 -20.65 16.06 -11.62
N GLU A 106 -21.00 15.45 -12.73
CA GLU A 106 -21.38 14.05 -12.79
C GLU A 106 -20.55 13.35 -13.87
N GLN A 107 -20.03 12.18 -13.56
CA GLN A 107 -19.29 11.35 -14.50
C GLN A 107 -19.56 9.87 -14.24
N GLU A 108 -19.38 9.05 -15.26
CA GLU A 108 -19.38 7.60 -15.08
C GLU A 108 -18.17 7.16 -14.25
N ARG A 109 -18.45 6.31 -13.26
CA ARG A 109 -17.39 5.70 -12.45
C ARG A 109 -16.57 4.74 -13.31
N ASN A 110 -15.25 4.78 -13.16
CA ASN A 110 -14.39 3.78 -13.81
C ASN A 110 -14.62 2.40 -13.18
N SER A 111 -15.53 1.63 -13.79
CA SER A 111 -15.90 0.28 -13.36
C SER A 111 -15.12 -0.85 -14.03
N VAL A 112 -14.10 -0.51 -14.86
CA VAL A 112 -13.29 -1.51 -15.55
C VAL A 112 -12.62 -2.45 -14.55
N LEU A 113 -12.87 -3.75 -14.73
CA LEU A 113 -12.18 -4.80 -13.96
C LEU A 113 -10.83 -5.07 -14.60
N ILE A 114 -9.79 -4.92 -13.81
CA ILE A 114 -8.43 -5.26 -14.21
C ILE A 114 -8.21 -6.74 -13.85
N SER A 115 -7.99 -7.58 -14.87
CA SER A 115 -7.73 -9.02 -14.70
C SER A 115 -6.45 -9.45 -15.41
N LYS A 116 -5.97 -10.65 -15.10
CA LYS A 116 -4.77 -11.23 -15.75
C LYS A 116 -4.98 -11.43 -17.26
N ASP A 117 -6.22 -11.53 -17.73
CA ASP A 117 -6.54 -11.70 -19.16
C ASP A 117 -6.10 -10.51 -20.03
N LEU A 118 -5.92 -9.34 -19.41
CA LEU A 118 -5.37 -8.16 -20.10
C LEU A 118 -3.89 -8.34 -20.50
N PHE A 119 -3.20 -9.32 -19.93
CA PHE A 119 -1.75 -9.51 -20.07
C PHE A 119 -1.42 -10.86 -20.73
N LEU A 120 -2.31 -11.35 -21.62
CA LEU A 120 -2.10 -12.58 -22.39
C LEU A 120 -0.77 -12.48 -23.19
N GLY A 121 -0.01 -13.58 -23.16
CA GLY A 121 1.30 -13.66 -23.85
C GLY A 121 2.51 -13.27 -23.00
N THR A 122 2.32 -12.87 -21.74
CA THR A 122 3.40 -12.69 -20.76
C THR A 122 3.52 -13.91 -19.84
N SER A 123 4.69 -14.04 -19.15
CA SER A 123 4.80 -15.09 -18.12
C SER A 123 3.86 -14.81 -16.94
N PRO A 124 3.46 -15.83 -16.16
CA PRO A 124 2.58 -15.65 -15.01
C PRO A 124 3.09 -14.63 -14.00
N GLU A 125 4.40 -14.59 -13.75
CA GLU A 125 5.06 -13.68 -12.80
C GLU A 125 5.00 -12.22 -13.30
N VAL A 126 5.20 -12.04 -14.60
CA VAL A 126 5.09 -10.72 -15.25
C VAL A 126 3.63 -10.27 -15.25
N ALA A 127 2.68 -11.16 -15.57
CA ALA A 127 1.26 -10.85 -15.55
C ALA A 127 0.78 -10.40 -14.17
N GLU A 128 1.28 -11.03 -13.10
CA GLU A 128 0.95 -10.63 -11.71
C GLU A 128 1.49 -9.23 -11.37
N SER A 129 2.73 -8.95 -11.74
CA SER A 129 3.33 -7.63 -11.53
C SER A 129 2.59 -6.55 -12.31
N LEU A 130 2.20 -6.83 -13.57
CA LEU A 130 1.42 -5.92 -14.40
C LEU A 130 0.01 -5.70 -13.82
N LEU A 131 -0.63 -6.76 -13.31
CA LEU A 131 -1.94 -6.67 -12.66
C LEU A 131 -1.91 -5.71 -11.48
N VAL A 132 -0.98 -5.93 -10.54
CA VAL A 132 -0.83 -5.09 -9.34
C VAL A 132 -0.50 -3.64 -9.72
N GLY A 133 0.44 -3.45 -10.66
CA GLY A 133 0.81 -2.12 -11.15
C GLY A 133 -0.37 -1.39 -11.81
N THR A 134 -1.14 -2.08 -12.64
CA THR A 134 -2.30 -1.49 -13.34
C THR A 134 -3.43 -1.13 -12.36
N ILE A 135 -3.67 -1.97 -11.34
CA ILE A 135 -4.62 -1.65 -10.28
C ILE A 135 -4.18 -0.41 -9.50
N ALA A 136 -2.89 -0.33 -9.14
CA ALA A 136 -2.35 0.84 -8.45
C ALA A 136 -2.52 2.12 -9.28
N LEU A 137 -2.24 2.07 -10.58
CA LEU A 137 -2.39 3.21 -11.49
C LEU A 137 -3.86 3.60 -11.73
N LYS A 138 -4.80 2.66 -11.68
CA LYS A 138 -6.23 2.95 -11.80
C LYS A 138 -6.70 3.94 -10.73
N TYR A 139 -6.14 3.87 -9.53
CA TYR A 139 -6.50 4.72 -8.40
C TYR A 139 -5.50 5.87 -8.16
N ALA A 140 -4.51 6.02 -9.05
CA ALA A 140 -3.49 7.05 -8.94
C ALA A 140 -3.88 8.32 -9.72
N GLN A 141 -3.49 9.48 -9.20
CA GLN A 141 -3.68 10.77 -9.88
C GLN A 141 -2.78 10.85 -11.11
N SER A 142 -3.34 11.18 -12.26
CA SER A 142 -2.61 11.39 -13.53
C SER A 142 -1.75 12.69 -13.49
N ASN A 143 -0.64 12.78 -14.20
CA ASN A 143 0.05 11.70 -14.89
C ASN A 143 0.68 10.73 -13.87
N SER A 144 0.64 9.45 -14.17
CA SER A 144 1.16 8.43 -13.27
C SER A 144 1.90 7.33 -14.03
N VAL A 145 2.97 6.84 -13.44
CA VAL A 145 3.80 5.73 -13.91
C VAL A 145 4.22 4.89 -12.71
N CYS A 146 4.22 3.59 -12.82
CA CYS A 146 4.78 2.71 -11.79
C CYS A 146 5.77 1.71 -12.37
N VAL A 147 6.65 1.24 -11.50
CA VAL A 147 7.52 0.08 -11.69
C VAL A 147 7.02 -1.01 -10.74
N ALA A 148 6.73 -2.18 -11.27
CA ALA A 148 6.28 -3.33 -10.49
C ALA A 148 7.24 -4.51 -10.69
N TYR A 149 7.50 -5.22 -9.61
CA TYR A 149 8.40 -6.37 -9.58
C TYR A 149 7.88 -7.40 -8.58
N ASP A 150 7.86 -8.67 -8.97
CA ASP A 150 7.45 -9.79 -8.11
C ASP A 150 6.09 -9.55 -7.42
N GLY A 151 5.07 -9.12 -8.18
CA GLY A 151 3.73 -8.83 -7.66
C GLY A 151 3.65 -7.66 -6.68
N GLN A 152 4.56 -6.72 -6.73
CA GLN A 152 4.62 -5.53 -5.87
C GLN A 152 4.96 -4.29 -6.68
N VAL A 153 4.31 -3.16 -6.40
CA VAL A 153 4.78 -1.85 -6.89
C VAL A 153 5.98 -1.44 -6.06
N ILE A 154 7.12 -1.17 -6.72
CA ILE A 154 8.38 -0.80 -6.08
C ILE A 154 8.81 0.64 -6.38
N GLY A 155 8.14 1.29 -7.29
CA GLY A 155 8.33 2.71 -7.60
C GLY A 155 7.08 3.30 -8.22
N LEU A 156 6.64 4.44 -7.73
CA LEU A 156 5.41 5.10 -8.16
C LEU A 156 5.63 6.61 -8.28
N GLY A 157 5.45 7.15 -9.49
CA GLY A 157 5.38 8.57 -9.77
C GLY A 157 3.94 8.95 -10.09
N VAL A 158 3.33 9.86 -9.31
CA VAL A 158 1.92 10.21 -9.37
C VAL A 158 1.74 11.71 -9.35
N GLY A 159 0.69 12.20 -10.02
CA GLY A 159 0.27 13.60 -9.99
C GLY A 159 1.27 14.58 -10.60
N GLN A 160 2.17 14.11 -11.45
CA GLN A 160 3.17 14.95 -12.08
C GLN A 160 2.62 15.63 -13.35
N GLN A 161 3.13 16.81 -13.66
CA GLN A 161 2.73 17.59 -14.83
C GLN A 161 3.19 16.98 -16.14
N SER A 162 4.21 16.13 -16.14
CA SER A 162 4.79 15.48 -17.31
C SER A 162 5.04 14.00 -17.07
N ARG A 163 4.77 13.17 -18.10
CA ARG A 163 5.08 11.72 -18.05
C ARG A 163 6.56 11.42 -17.85
N ILE A 164 7.43 12.27 -18.39
CA ILE A 164 8.89 12.15 -18.18
C ILE A 164 9.23 12.30 -16.69
N HIS A 165 8.63 13.27 -16.02
CA HIS A 165 8.84 13.47 -14.57
C HIS A 165 8.26 12.31 -13.77
N CYS A 166 7.07 11.80 -14.14
CA CYS A 166 6.50 10.59 -13.53
C CYS A 166 7.45 9.39 -13.66
N THR A 167 7.98 9.16 -14.86
CA THR A 167 8.90 8.04 -15.13
C THR A 167 10.18 8.17 -14.31
N ARG A 168 10.80 9.35 -14.30
CA ARG A 168 12.00 9.60 -13.50
C ARG A 168 11.74 9.35 -12.01
N LEU A 169 10.64 9.86 -11.48
CA LEU A 169 10.27 9.66 -10.07
C LEU A 169 10.02 8.18 -9.75
N ALA A 170 9.29 7.46 -10.62
CA ALA A 170 9.03 6.04 -10.44
C ALA A 170 10.32 5.21 -10.47
N CYS A 171 11.23 5.51 -11.42
CA CYS A 171 12.53 4.83 -11.52
C CYS A 171 13.43 5.14 -10.32
N ASP A 172 13.54 6.40 -9.90
CA ASP A 172 14.35 6.78 -8.72
C ASP A 172 13.88 6.05 -7.45
N LYS A 173 12.56 5.94 -7.27
CA LYS A 173 12.00 5.17 -6.15
C LYS A 173 12.28 3.67 -6.27
N ALA A 174 12.15 3.10 -7.48
CA ALA A 174 12.45 1.69 -7.72
C ALA A 174 13.92 1.36 -7.48
N ASP A 175 14.84 2.24 -7.92
CA ASP A 175 16.27 2.09 -7.66
C ASP A 175 16.57 2.09 -6.15
N LYS A 176 15.99 3.03 -5.41
CA LYS A 176 16.12 3.10 -3.93
C LYS A 176 15.51 1.86 -3.27
N TRP A 177 14.36 1.39 -3.75
CA TRP A 177 13.75 0.16 -3.26
C TRP A 177 14.65 -1.05 -3.48
N MET A 178 15.31 -1.17 -4.64
CA MET A 178 16.27 -2.24 -4.91
C MET A 178 17.53 -2.10 -4.07
N MET A 179 18.05 -0.88 -3.87
CA MET A 179 19.25 -0.62 -3.08
C MET A 179 19.10 -1.03 -1.61
N GLN A 180 17.90 -1.04 -1.03
CA GLN A 180 17.70 -1.51 0.35
C GLN A 180 18.20 -2.93 0.61
N PHE A 181 18.27 -3.76 -0.44
CA PHE A 181 18.78 -5.14 -0.34
C PHE A 181 20.29 -5.25 -0.50
N HIS A 182 20.98 -4.16 -0.76
CA HIS A 182 22.44 -4.18 -0.90
C HIS A 182 23.10 -4.48 0.45
N PRO A 183 24.12 -5.36 0.52
CA PRO A 183 24.75 -5.76 1.78
C PRO A 183 25.26 -4.60 2.64
N LYS A 184 25.75 -3.53 2.03
CA LYS A 184 26.20 -2.34 2.76
C LYS A 184 25.05 -1.61 3.47
N VAL A 185 23.85 -1.55 2.83
CA VAL A 185 22.66 -0.93 3.42
C VAL A 185 22.15 -1.79 4.57
N GLN A 186 22.13 -3.11 4.38
CA GLN A 186 21.70 -4.05 5.42
C GLN A 186 22.65 -4.11 6.62
N ALA A 187 23.92 -3.76 6.43
CA ALA A 187 24.92 -3.69 7.49
C ALA A 187 24.90 -2.35 8.27
N LEU A 188 24.05 -1.40 7.91
CA LEU A 188 23.94 -0.13 8.62
C LEU A 188 23.49 -0.33 10.06
N VAL A 189 24.23 0.25 10.99
CA VAL A 189 23.87 0.29 12.40
C VAL A 189 23.30 1.66 12.71
N PHE A 190 22.05 1.71 13.08
CA PHE A 190 21.37 2.95 13.42
C PHE A 190 21.60 3.32 14.89
N GLU A 191 21.66 4.60 15.18
CA GLU A 191 21.69 5.11 16.54
C GLU A 191 20.43 4.71 17.32
N LYS A 192 20.61 4.52 18.64
CA LYS A 192 19.48 4.21 19.53
C LYS A 192 18.50 5.38 19.57
N GLY A 193 17.21 5.08 19.43
CA GLY A 193 16.14 6.09 19.53
C GLY A 193 15.60 6.59 18.19
N LEU A 194 16.22 6.24 17.05
CA LEU A 194 15.64 6.55 15.74
C LEU A 194 14.33 5.81 15.53
N THR A 195 13.32 6.54 15.09
CA THR A 195 12.03 5.98 14.72
C THR A 195 12.11 5.20 13.40
N LYS A 196 11.09 4.38 13.10
CA LYS A 196 11.01 3.69 11.79
C LYS A 196 11.02 4.66 10.60
N PRO A 197 10.25 5.79 10.61
CA PRO A 197 10.34 6.79 9.57
C PRO A 197 11.73 7.39 9.41
N ASP A 198 12.44 7.71 10.51
CA ASP A 198 13.79 8.26 10.44
C ASP A 198 14.75 7.30 9.74
N LYS A 199 14.68 6.00 10.10
CA LYS A 199 15.49 4.95 9.46
C LYS A 199 15.16 4.77 7.97
N ALA A 200 13.92 5.02 7.55
CA ALA A 200 13.52 4.91 6.16
C ALA A 200 13.99 6.11 5.31
N ASN A 201 14.36 7.21 5.95
CA ASN A 201 14.86 8.44 5.31
C ASN A 201 16.39 8.46 5.13
N ILE A 202 17.11 7.53 5.72
CA ILE A 202 18.58 7.39 5.63
C ILE A 202 18.93 6.44 4.49
#